data_6bc029845950b2675d68f9ff48ac85f7
#
_entry.id   6bc029845950b2675d68f9ff48ac85f7
#
_cell.length_a   1.000
_cell.length_b   1.000
_cell.length_c   1.000
_cell.angle_alpha   90.00
_cell.angle_beta   90.00
_cell.angle_gamma   90.00
#
_symmetry.space_group_name_H-M   'P 1'
#
loop_
_entity.id
_entity.type
_entity.pdbx_description
1 polymer ?
#
loop_
_entity_poly.entity_id
_entity_poly.type
_entity_poly.pdbx_seq_one_letter_code
_entity_poly.pdbx_strand_id
1 'polypeptide(L)'
;VSLCSGTSASGAGSGVCISGGTSNNAGGAVSISGGAAQSGGGGGSVSVSGGSCGSVTVMSGAGSSSSSSGSVCVGSADGGASAASGAVGIKSGDAQTGASGVVSVESGASASGQSGAVGINVGASGSGAGGSLTLSAGATSSESAAGGKVSVSGGSGGAVGGAVCLSAGDGASGAGGALAVTSGASG
;
A
#
# COMPACT_ATOMS: atom_id res chain seq x y z
N VAL A 1 -2.75 29.90 11.12
CA VAL A 1 -3.58 30.24 9.95
C VAL A 1 -4.56 29.11 9.73
N SER A 2 -5.82 29.45 9.51
CA SER A 2 -6.87 28.47 9.24
C SER A 2 -7.56 28.86 7.91
N LEU A 3 -7.73 27.90 7.01
CA LEU A 3 -8.50 28.07 5.78
C LEU A 3 -9.73 27.14 5.87
N CYS A 4 -10.91 27.72 6.04
CA CYS A 4 -12.15 26.99 6.24
C CYS A 4 -13.19 27.43 5.22
N SER A 5 -13.94 26.49 4.68
CA SER A 5 -15.18 26.78 3.95
C SER A 5 -16.36 26.88 4.93
N GLY A 6 -17.43 27.54 4.49
CA GLY A 6 -18.63 27.71 5.30
C GLY A 6 -19.42 26.42 5.50
N THR A 7 -20.16 26.35 6.60
CA THR A 7 -21.12 25.28 6.90
C THR A 7 -22.51 25.60 6.32
N SER A 8 -23.27 24.58 5.97
CA SER A 8 -24.67 24.71 5.56
C SER A 8 -25.54 23.83 6.49
N ALA A 9 -26.62 24.39 6.96
CA ALA A 9 -27.60 23.71 7.82
C ALA A 9 -28.61 22.86 7.04
N SER A 10 -28.81 23.12 5.75
CA SER A 10 -29.86 22.47 4.95
C SER A 10 -29.49 22.17 3.50
N GLY A 11 -28.21 22.18 3.17
CA GLY A 11 -27.72 21.89 1.82
C GLY A 11 -26.26 21.42 1.84
N ALA A 12 -25.63 21.31 0.66
CA ALA A 12 -24.22 20.98 0.58
C ALA A 12 -23.35 22.09 1.18
N GLY A 13 -22.33 21.72 1.94
CA GLY A 13 -21.32 22.66 2.41
C GLY A 13 -20.45 23.18 1.24
N SER A 14 -19.79 24.33 1.45
CA SER A 14 -18.88 24.90 0.45
C SER A 14 -17.58 24.08 0.35
N GLY A 15 -17.02 23.96 -0.84
CA GLY A 15 -15.73 23.34 -1.08
C GLY A 15 -14.56 24.32 -0.99
N VAL A 16 -13.37 23.79 -0.71
CA VAL A 16 -12.08 24.47 -0.90
C VAL A 16 -11.35 23.77 -2.04
N CYS A 17 -10.94 24.52 -3.08
CA CYS A 17 -10.15 24.01 -4.20
C CYS A 17 -8.76 24.64 -4.18
N ILE A 18 -7.72 23.82 -4.16
CA ILE A 18 -6.32 24.25 -4.24
C ILE A 18 -5.70 23.55 -5.45
N SER A 19 -5.27 24.30 -6.45
CA SER A 19 -4.68 23.78 -7.68
C SER A 19 -3.45 24.56 -8.10
N GLY A 20 -2.46 23.87 -8.68
CA GLY A 20 -1.36 24.52 -9.38
C GLY A 20 -1.83 25.15 -10.69
N GLY A 21 -1.12 26.17 -11.15
CA GLY A 21 -1.43 26.83 -12.41
C GLY A 21 -1.17 25.92 -13.62
N THR A 22 -1.94 26.10 -14.70
CA THR A 22 -1.73 25.41 -15.98
C THR A 22 -0.73 26.17 -16.85
N SER A 23 0.04 25.45 -17.69
CA SER A 23 1.01 26.01 -18.60
C SER A 23 1.10 25.12 -19.85
N ASN A 24 1.50 25.71 -20.99
CA ASN A 24 1.77 24.98 -22.22
C ASN A 24 3.06 24.13 -22.15
N ASN A 25 3.89 24.33 -21.13
CA ASN A 25 5.17 23.61 -20.97
C ASN A 25 5.15 22.74 -19.71
N ALA A 26 5.25 23.31 -18.51
CA ALA A 26 5.17 22.60 -17.24
C ALA A 26 4.16 23.25 -16.31
N GLY A 27 3.22 22.48 -15.78
CA GLY A 27 2.24 22.96 -14.80
C GLY A 27 2.86 23.34 -13.45
N GLY A 28 2.19 24.18 -12.69
CA GLY A 28 2.59 24.57 -11.34
C GLY A 28 2.37 23.41 -10.32
N ALA A 29 3.27 23.31 -9.36
CA ALA A 29 3.16 22.34 -8.26
C ALA A 29 2.30 22.89 -7.11
N VAL A 30 1.65 21.97 -6.38
CA VAL A 30 1.10 22.22 -5.04
C VAL A 30 1.92 21.37 -4.06
N SER A 31 2.48 21.99 -3.01
CA SER A 31 3.23 21.31 -1.98
C SER A 31 2.59 21.52 -0.61
N ILE A 32 2.33 20.43 0.11
CA ILE A 32 1.79 20.44 1.47
C ILE A 32 2.75 19.67 2.36
N SER A 33 3.31 20.32 3.38
CA SER A 33 4.28 19.72 4.30
C SER A 33 4.01 20.13 5.74
N GLY A 34 4.27 19.23 6.67
CA GLY A 34 4.35 19.56 8.08
C GLY A 34 5.63 20.37 8.40
N GLY A 35 5.63 21.18 9.44
CA GLY A 35 6.79 21.95 9.86
C GLY A 35 7.89 21.05 10.44
N ALA A 36 9.16 21.39 10.21
CA ALA A 36 10.29 20.71 10.83
C ALA A 36 10.52 21.22 12.28
N ALA A 37 10.92 20.32 13.18
CA ALA A 37 11.43 20.71 14.50
C ALA A 37 12.93 20.94 14.43
N GLN A 38 13.43 22.02 15.04
CA GLN A 38 14.85 22.39 14.99
C GLN A 38 15.70 21.87 16.14
N SER A 39 15.06 21.44 17.25
CA SER A 39 15.80 21.08 18.49
C SER A 39 15.39 19.69 19.03
N GLY A 40 15.32 18.68 18.19
CA GLY A 40 15.08 17.30 18.60
C GLY A 40 13.64 16.97 19.00
N GLY A 41 12.71 17.91 18.83
CA GLY A 41 11.27 17.65 18.96
C GLY A 41 10.70 16.95 17.74
N GLY A 42 9.47 16.44 17.84
CA GLY A 42 8.76 15.88 16.68
C GLY A 42 8.32 16.98 15.70
N GLY A 43 8.46 16.74 14.40
CA GLY A 43 7.94 17.61 13.34
C GLY A 43 6.40 17.62 13.32
N GLY A 44 5.82 18.60 12.63
CA GLY A 44 4.37 18.69 12.40
C GLY A 44 3.87 17.61 11.46
N SER A 45 2.66 17.08 11.71
CA SER A 45 2.00 16.11 10.85
C SER A 45 1.18 16.78 9.75
N VAL A 46 0.98 16.08 8.64
CA VAL A 46 -0.08 16.36 7.66
C VAL A 46 -1.13 15.26 7.79
N SER A 47 -2.40 15.64 7.95
CA SER A 47 -3.52 14.70 8.03
C SER A 47 -4.52 14.99 6.92
N VAL A 48 -4.88 13.94 6.15
CA VAL A 48 -5.91 14.00 5.11
C VAL A 48 -6.99 12.97 5.42
N SER A 49 -8.22 13.40 5.60
CA SER A 49 -9.35 12.52 5.94
C SER A 49 -10.62 12.93 5.20
N GLY A 50 -11.42 11.96 4.77
CA GLY A 50 -12.78 12.19 4.32
C GLY A 50 -13.71 12.49 5.51
N GLY A 51 -14.79 13.22 5.27
CA GLY A 51 -15.89 13.34 6.24
C GLY A 51 -16.68 12.02 6.36
N SER A 52 -17.70 11.99 7.18
CA SER A 52 -18.60 10.83 7.31
C SER A 52 -19.11 10.40 5.94
N CYS A 53 -18.94 9.16 5.57
CA CYS A 53 -19.26 8.59 4.26
C CYS A 53 -18.49 9.24 3.07
N GLY A 54 -17.51 10.10 3.33
CA GLY A 54 -16.67 10.71 2.31
C GLY A 54 -15.46 9.84 1.96
N SER A 55 -14.98 9.95 0.72
CA SER A 55 -13.79 9.28 0.23
C SER A 55 -12.56 10.18 0.22
N VAL A 56 -11.38 9.59 0.28
CA VAL A 56 -10.10 10.23 -0.07
C VAL A 56 -9.57 9.49 -1.30
N THR A 57 -9.23 10.24 -2.35
CA THR A 57 -8.69 9.67 -3.59
C THR A 57 -7.33 10.32 -3.88
N VAL A 58 -6.30 9.48 -4.09
CA VAL A 58 -4.95 9.89 -4.47
C VAL A 58 -4.61 9.24 -5.81
N MET A 59 -4.44 10.03 -6.86
CA MET A 59 -4.12 9.56 -8.20
C MET A 59 -3.06 10.45 -8.84
N SER A 60 -2.21 9.88 -9.67
CA SER A 60 -1.32 10.64 -10.54
C SER A 60 -2.08 11.23 -11.74
N GLY A 61 -1.49 12.17 -12.42
CA GLY A 61 -2.01 12.69 -13.69
C GLY A 61 -1.98 11.64 -14.80
N ALA A 62 -3.01 11.64 -15.65
CA ALA A 62 -3.07 10.77 -16.81
C ALA A 62 -1.98 11.10 -17.84
N GLY A 63 -1.47 10.09 -18.53
CA GLY A 63 -0.63 10.27 -19.69
C GLY A 63 -1.40 10.78 -20.91
N SER A 64 -0.68 11.28 -21.91
CA SER A 64 -1.22 11.63 -23.22
C SER A 64 -0.90 10.51 -24.24
N SER A 65 -1.31 10.70 -25.50
CA SER A 65 -1.03 9.73 -26.57
C SER A 65 0.46 9.41 -26.80
N SER A 66 1.37 10.25 -26.29
CA SER A 66 2.82 10.12 -26.48
C SER A 66 3.63 10.17 -25.19
N SER A 67 2.99 10.23 -24.03
CA SER A 67 3.68 10.28 -22.73
C SER A 67 3.00 9.41 -21.69
N SER A 68 3.79 8.83 -20.80
CA SER A 68 3.32 8.02 -19.69
C SER A 68 2.55 8.86 -18.66
N SER A 69 1.72 8.23 -17.86
CA SER A 69 1.14 8.82 -16.65
C SER A 69 2.21 9.13 -15.60
N GLY A 70 1.90 9.99 -14.66
CA GLY A 70 2.73 10.22 -13.49
C GLY A 70 2.77 8.99 -12.56
N SER A 71 3.61 9.06 -11.54
CA SER A 71 3.69 8.04 -10.46
C SER A 71 3.03 8.52 -9.17
N VAL A 72 2.58 7.59 -8.35
CA VAL A 72 2.23 7.80 -6.94
C VAL A 72 3.23 7.03 -6.10
N CYS A 73 3.90 7.72 -5.16
CA CYS A 73 4.84 7.10 -4.22
C CYS A 73 4.34 7.31 -2.78
N VAL A 74 4.22 6.22 -2.03
CA VAL A 74 3.84 6.23 -0.61
C VAL A 74 4.92 5.50 0.18
N GLY A 75 5.61 6.19 1.07
CA GLY A 75 6.69 5.62 1.88
C GLY A 75 6.97 6.46 3.12
N SER A 76 7.62 5.88 4.12
CA SER A 76 8.26 6.61 5.21
C SER A 76 9.63 7.11 4.76
N ALA A 77 10.09 8.17 5.37
CA ALA A 77 11.45 8.66 5.18
C ALA A 77 12.48 7.73 5.87
N ASP A 78 13.73 7.82 5.43
CA ASP A 78 14.84 7.11 6.05
C ASP A 78 15.02 7.54 7.52
N GLY A 79 15.41 6.60 8.35
CA GLY A 79 15.83 6.89 9.72
C GLY A 79 17.16 7.65 9.72
N GLY A 80 17.42 8.45 10.78
CA GLY A 80 18.74 9.05 11.00
C GLY A 80 19.81 7.98 11.29
N ALA A 81 21.07 8.39 11.36
CA ALA A 81 22.23 7.50 11.48
C ALA A 81 22.15 6.44 12.62
N SER A 82 21.36 6.70 13.65
CA SER A 82 21.15 5.79 14.80
C SER A 82 19.69 5.57 15.15
N ALA A 83 18.77 5.78 14.19
CA ALA A 83 17.34 5.70 14.42
C ALA A 83 16.66 4.82 13.36
N ALA A 84 15.56 4.18 13.74
CA ALA A 84 14.72 3.44 12.83
C ALA A 84 13.92 4.38 11.91
N SER A 85 13.56 3.91 10.72
CA SER A 85 12.58 4.57 9.85
C SER A 85 11.15 4.41 10.40
N GLY A 86 10.23 5.23 9.92
CA GLY A 86 8.82 5.12 10.26
C GLY A 86 8.15 3.90 9.59
N ALA A 87 7.00 3.50 10.12
CA ALA A 87 6.18 2.45 9.51
C ALA A 87 5.26 3.02 8.42
N VAL A 88 4.91 2.18 7.44
CA VAL A 88 3.80 2.42 6.50
C VAL A 88 2.74 1.36 6.75
N GLY A 89 1.51 1.77 7.03
CA GLY A 89 0.37 0.89 7.28
C GLY A 89 -0.74 1.09 6.25
N ILE A 90 -1.21 0.00 5.63
CA ILE A 90 -2.36 0.00 4.71
C ILE A 90 -3.36 -1.02 5.22
N LYS A 91 -4.55 -0.58 5.61
CA LYS A 91 -5.61 -1.45 6.13
C LYS A 91 -7.00 -0.88 5.83
N SER A 92 -8.00 -1.74 5.73
CA SER A 92 -9.41 -1.35 5.83
C SER A 92 -9.81 -1.07 7.28
N GLY A 93 -10.90 -0.37 7.48
CA GLY A 93 -11.47 -0.15 8.81
C GLY A 93 -12.12 -1.42 9.38
N ASP A 94 -12.27 -1.46 10.70
CA ASP A 94 -12.99 -2.52 11.41
C ASP A 94 -14.49 -2.34 11.28
N ALA A 95 -15.24 -3.42 11.13
CA ALA A 95 -16.70 -3.44 11.14
C ALA A 95 -17.20 -4.20 12.39
N GLN A 96 -18.18 -3.62 13.11
CA GLN A 96 -18.73 -4.25 14.31
C GLN A 96 -19.82 -5.28 14.00
N THR A 97 -20.67 -5.02 13.00
CA THR A 97 -21.81 -5.88 12.67
C THR A 97 -21.93 -6.23 11.19
N GLY A 98 -21.13 -5.61 10.34
CA GLY A 98 -21.10 -5.86 8.88
C GLY A 98 -19.78 -6.45 8.44
N ALA A 99 -19.58 -6.58 7.12
CA ALA A 99 -18.29 -6.94 6.56
C ALA A 99 -17.35 -5.74 6.57
N SER A 100 -16.07 -5.94 6.86
CA SER A 100 -15.03 -4.93 6.67
C SER A 100 -14.75 -4.69 5.17
N GLY A 101 -14.14 -3.55 4.86
CA GLY A 101 -13.75 -3.22 3.48
C GLY A 101 -12.65 -4.14 2.94
N VAL A 102 -12.52 -4.17 1.62
CA VAL A 102 -11.45 -4.91 0.92
C VAL A 102 -10.21 -4.02 0.80
N VAL A 103 -9.02 -4.60 0.95
CA VAL A 103 -7.75 -4.02 0.49
C VAL A 103 -7.32 -4.79 -0.75
N SER A 104 -7.19 -4.10 -1.90
CA SER A 104 -6.75 -4.69 -3.18
C SER A 104 -5.42 -4.07 -3.61
N VAL A 105 -4.46 -4.92 -4.01
CA VAL A 105 -3.17 -4.51 -4.58
C VAL A 105 -2.97 -5.25 -5.89
N GLU A 106 -3.02 -4.53 -7.00
CA GLU A 106 -2.97 -5.12 -8.35
C GLU A 106 -2.26 -4.19 -9.34
N SER A 107 -1.65 -4.76 -10.34
CA SER A 107 -1.15 -4.02 -11.51
C SER A 107 -2.27 -3.87 -12.55
N GLY A 108 -2.20 -2.81 -13.36
CA GLY A 108 -3.13 -2.59 -14.45
C GLY A 108 -2.95 -3.61 -15.59
N ALA A 109 -4.03 -3.89 -16.32
CA ALA A 109 -4.00 -4.70 -17.53
C ALA A 109 -3.37 -3.94 -18.70
N SER A 110 -2.73 -4.66 -19.61
CA SER A 110 -2.25 -4.14 -20.88
C SER A 110 -2.96 -4.83 -22.04
N ALA A 111 -3.51 -4.06 -22.98
CA ALA A 111 -4.24 -4.60 -24.13
C ALA A 111 -3.32 -5.16 -25.23
N SER A 112 -2.10 -4.61 -25.38
CA SER A 112 -1.20 -4.96 -26.48
C SER A 112 0.28 -5.05 -26.08
N GLY A 113 0.59 -4.94 -24.80
CA GLY A 113 1.96 -5.03 -24.27
C GLY A 113 2.02 -5.89 -23.02
N GLN A 114 3.14 -5.88 -22.36
CA GLN A 114 3.31 -6.55 -21.07
C GLN A 114 2.62 -5.74 -19.95
N SER A 115 1.88 -6.40 -19.06
CA SER A 115 1.37 -5.79 -17.84
C SER A 115 2.49 -5.51 -16.84
N GLY A 116 2.25 -4.59 -15.91
CA GLY A 116 3.17 -4.32 -14.82
C GLY A 116 3.28 -5.49 -13.83
N ALA A 117 4.37 -5.56 -13.10
CA ALA A 117 4.54 -6.53 -12.01
C ALA A 117 4.06 -5.96 -10.68
N VAL A 118 3.64 -6.84 -9.76
CA VAL A 118 3.49 -6.54 -8.34
C VAL A 118 4.60 -7.26 -7.59
N GLY A 119 5.43 -6.51 -6.84
CA GLY A 119 6.53 -7.06 -6.05
C GLY A 119 6.32 -6.83 -4.55
N ILE A 120 6.46 -7.86 -3.73
CA ILE A 120 6.45 -7.78 -2.26
C ILE A 120 7.79 -8.30 -1.76
N ASN A 121 8.64 -7.42 -1.27
CA ASN A 121 10.00 -7.75 -0.87
C ASN A 121 10.30 -7.23 0.54
N VAL A 122 11.04 -8.00 1.29
CA VAL A 122 11.63 -7.56 2.57
C VAL A 122 13.08 -7.14 2.32
N GLY A 123 13.47 -5.98 2.84
CA GLY A 123 14.82 -5.45 2.69
C GLY A 123 15.86 -6.34 3.37
N ALA A 124 17.08 -6.34 2.83
CA ALA A 124 18.19 -7.07 3.42
C ALA A 124 18.66 -6.43 4.74
N SER A 125 19.12 -7.26 5.67
CA SER A 125 19.79 -6.83 6.90
C SER A 125 21.30 -6.91 6.74
N GLY A 126 22.01 -5.85 7.16
CA GLY A 126 23.48 -5.81 7.11
C GLY A 126 24.16 -6.55 8.27
N SER A 127 23.54 -6.65 9.43
CA SER A 127 24.18 -7.19 10.65
C SER A 127 23.23 -7.83 11.66
N GLY A 128 22.05 -8.19 11.27
CA GLY A 128 21.07 -8.85 12.15
C GLY A 128 20.28 -9.90 11.41
N ALA A 129 19.30 -10.48 12.06
CA ALA A 129 18.36 -11.36 11.38
C ALA A 129 17.58 -10.59 10.30
N GLY A 130 17.31 -11.20 9.17
CA GLY A 130 16.45 -10.67 8.13
C GLY A 130 15.00 -10.50 8.62
N GLY A 131 14.29 -9.53 8.06
CA GLY A 131 12.86 -9.37 8.34
C GLY A 131 12.04 -10.51 7.76
N SER A 132 10.83 -10.73 8.29
CA SER A 132 9.91 -11.78 7.84
C SER A 132 8.84 -11.23 6.89
N LEU A 133 8.43 -12.03 5.91
CA LEU A 133 7.20 -11.85 5.16
C LEU A 133 6.19 -12.91 5.62
N THR A 134 5.01 -12.47 6.07
CA THR A 134 3.94 -13.38 6.53
C THR A 134 2.68 -13.13 5.71
N LEU A 135 2.13 -14.21 5.14
CA LEU A 135 0.82 -14.20 4.46
C LEU A 135 -0.11 -15.18 5.19
N SER A 136 -1.23 -14.68 5.71
CA SER A 136 -2.21 -15.50 6.41
C SER A 136 -3.62 -15.09 6.03
N ALA A 137 -4.50 -16.06 5.88
CA ALA A 137 -5.94 -15.82 5.72
C ALA A 137 -6.61 -15.64 7.09
N GLY A 138 -7.79 -15.05 7.09
CA GLY A 138 -8.55 -14.78 8.31
C GLY A 138 -9.08 -16.07 8.98
N ALA A 139 -8.99 -16.12 10.30
CA ALA A 139 -9.62 -17.15 11.10
C ALA A 139 -11.09 -16.81 11.38
N THR A 140 -11.88 -17.82 11.69
CA THR A 140 -13.25 -17.66 12.22
C THR A 140 -13.41 -18.46 13.52
N SER A 141 -14.21 -17.93 14.42
CA SER A 141 -14.66 -18.64 15.62
C SER A 141 -16.02 -19.30 15.45
N SER A 142 -16.65 -19.15 14.28
CA SER A 142 -17.96 -19.76 14.00
C SER A 142 -17.80 -21.26 13.71
N GLU A 143 -18.52 -22.09 14.42
CA GLU A 143 -18.54 -23.57 14.22
C GLU A 143 -19.14 -24.00 12.87
N SER A 144 -19.89 -23.12 12.20
CA SER A 144 -20.55 -23.39 10.93
C SER A 144 -19.91 -22.70 9.71
N ALA A 145 -18.80 -22.01 9.89
CA ALA A 145 -18.12 -21.28 8.81
C ALA A 145 -16.67 -21.74 8.64
N ALA A 146 -16.21 -21.76 7.40
CA ALA A 146 -14.82 -22.07 7.09
C ALA A 146 -13.90 -20.85 7.27
N GLY A 147 -12.68 -21.05 7.68
CA GLY A 147 -11.62 -20.05 7.67
C GLY A 147 -11.29 -19.58 6.24
N GLY A 148 -10.66 -18.43 6.14
CA GLY A 148 -10.23 -17.86 4.85
C GLY A 148 -9.19 -18.74 4.16
N LYS A 149 -9.08 -18.64 2.85
CA LYS A 149 -8.15 -19.38 1.99
C LYS A 149 -7.01 -18.47 1.52
N VAL A 150 -5.77 -18.96 1.56
CA VAL A 150 -4.64 -18.42 0.79
C VAL A 150 -4.54 -19.22 -0.51
N SER A 151 -4.50 -18.57 -1.66
CA SER A 151 -4.35 -19.19 -2.98
C SER A 151 -3.16 -18.60 -3.73
N VAL A 152 -2.26 -19.44 -4.17
CA VAL A 152 -1.09 -19.07 -4.98
C VAL A 152 -1.13 -19.88 -6.26
N SER A 153 -1.13 -19.21 -7.43
CA SER A 153 -1.20 -19.88 -8.74
C SER A 153 -0.38 -19.11 -9.77
N GLY A 154 0.22 -19.85 -10.69
CA GLY A 154 0.83 -19.28 -11.90
C GLY A 154 -0.25 -18.82 -12.88
N GLY A 155 0.06 -17.85 -13.72
CA GLY A 155 -0.85 -17.36 -14.76
C GLY A 155 -1.02 -18.38 -15.90
N SER A 156 -2.18 -18.36 -16.55
CA SER A 156 -2.39 -19.14 -17.79
C SER A 156 -1.71 -18.46 -18.97
N GLY A 157 -1.17 -19.25 -19.88
CA GLY A 157 -0.58 -18.76 -21.14
C GLY A 157 -1.08 -19.54 -22.33
N GLY A 158 -1.14 -18.92 -23.49
CA GLY A 158 -1.56 -19.57 -24.73
C GLY A 158 -0.58 -20.64 -25.23
N ALA A 159 0.70 -20.52 -24.92
CA ALA A 159 1.73 -21.49 -25.28
C ALA A 159 2.26 -22.23 -24.04
N VAL A 160 2.66 -21.50 -23.01
CA VAL A 160 3.22 -22.05 -21.77
C VAL A 160 2.64 -21.29 -20.58
N GLY A 161 2.18 -21.98 -19.56
CA GLY A 161 1.71 -21.39 -18.30
C GLY A 161 2.86 -20.89 -17.41
N GLY A 162 2.56 -19.94 -16.51
CA GLY A 162 3.49 -19.45 -15.53
C GLY A 162 3.77 -20.45 -14.40
N ALA A 163 5.00 -20.52 -13.94
CA ALA A 163 5.41 -21.39 -12.82
C ALA A 163 5.11 -20.75 -11.46
N VAL A 164 4.91 -21.59 -10.45
CA VAL A 164 5.02 -21.24 -9.03
C VAL A 164 6.29 -21.91 -8.49
N CYS A 165 7.22 -21.11 -7.96
CA CYS A 165 8.46 -21.61 -7.39
C CYS A 165 8.53 -21.28 -5.89
N LEU A 166 8.75 -22.31 -5.07
CA LEU A 166 9.00 -22.15 -3.63
C LEU A 166 10.36 -22.75 -3.30
N SER A 167 11.23 -21.94 -2.70
CA SER A 167 12.55 -22.40 -2.27
C SER A 167 12.90 -21.85 -0.90
N ALA A 168 13.61 -22.63 -0.12
CA ALA A 168 14.24 -22.13 1.11
C ALA A 168 15.57 -21.43 0.77
N GLY A 169 16.04 -20.55 1.65
CA GLY A 169 17.28 -19.82 1.48
C GLY A 169 18.52 -20.64 1.78
N ASP A 170 19.65 -20.29 1.16
CA ASP A 170 20.93 -20.94 1.38
C ASP A 170 21.61 -20.43 2.65
N GLY A 171 22.34 -21.28 3.35
CA GLY A 171 23.25 -20.90 4.42
C GLY A 171 24.70 -20.87 3.90
N ALA A 172 25.32 -19.70 3.90
CA ALA A 172 26.70 -19.55 3.38
C ALA A 172 27.75 -20.24 4.24
N SER A 173 27.54 -20.37 5.54
CA SER A 173 28.44 -21.00 6.51
C SER A 173 27.73 -21.92 7.51
N GLY A 174 26.49 -22.27 7.24
CA GLY A 174 25.65 -23.14 8.07
C GLY A 174 24.61 -23.87 7.24
N ALA A 175 23.66 -24.52 7.91
CA ALA A 175 22.56 -25.19 7.21
C ALA A 175 21.66 -24.22 6.48
N GLY A 176 21.16 -24.59 5.30
CA GLY A 176 20.10 -23.87 4.58
C GLY A 176 18.78 -23.92 5.34
N GLY A 177 17.87 -23.06 4.97
CA GLY A 177 16.50 -23.00 5.52
C GLY A 177 15.69 -24.24 5.13
N ALA A 178 14.67 -24.57 5.91
CA ALA A 178 13.74 -25.65 5.61
C ALA A 178 12.49 -25.13 4.87
N LEU A 179 11.97 -25.92 3.93
CA LEU A 179 10.63 -25.76 3.39
C LEU A 179 9.71 -26.80 4.08
N ALA A 180 8.73 -26.34 4.84
CA ALA A 180 7.75 -27.18 5.50
C ALA A 180 6.36 -26.97 4.94
N VAL A 181 5.67 -28.03 4.56
CA VAL A 181 4.28 -28.01 4.12
C VAL A 181 3.51 -28.98 5.01
N THR A 182 2.53 -28.48 5.74
CA THR A 182 1.73 -29.27 6.69
C THR A 182 0.24 -29.07 6.45
N SER A 183 -0.55 -30.12 6.62
CA SER A 183 -2.01 -30.04 6.64
C SER A 183 -2.50 -29.63 8.04
N GLY A 184 -3.71 -29.05 8.11
CA GLY A 184 -4.40 -28.84 9.37
C GLY A 184 -4.82 -30.15 10.02
N ALA A 185 -4.88 -30.18 11.36
CA ALA A 185 -5.44 -31.30 12.09
C ALA A 185 -6.97 -31.23 12.11
N SER A 186 -7.63 -32.40 12.05
CA SER A 186 -9.06 -32.52 12.40
C SER A 186 -9.19 -32.64 13.92
N GLY A 187 -10.12 -31.89 14.50
CA GLY A 187 -10.54 -32.07 15.90
C GLY A 187 -11.60 -33.17 16.04
#